data_b4ca8fb1faae350ba630208706af82c1
#
_entry.id   b4ca8fb1faae350ba630208706af82c1
#
_cell.length_a   1.000
_cell.length_b   1.000
_cell.length_c   1.000
_cell.angle_alpha   90.00
_cell.angle_beta   90.00
_cell.angle_gamma   90.00
#
_symmetry.space_group_name_H-M   'P 1'
#
loop_
_entity.id
_entity.type
_entity.pdbx_description
1 polymer ?
#
loop_
_entity_poly.entity_id
_entity_poly.type
_entity_poly.pdbx_seq_one_letter_code
_entity_poly.pdbx_strand_id
1 'polypeptide(L)'
;CNTASVAGLSTIPGGGQAAYSASKHAVVGLSETLALELATVAPEVGVTVLCPGQVPTKIRDARRNRPADRPETGASTVLPDFRLTMDVATPAEVAEMVLAAIEDGLFYLVTAPDAGQWARTRAQGVIDGLS
;
A
#
# COMPACT_ATOMS: atom_id res chain seq x y z
N CYS A 1 -3.23 10.33 -7.70
CA CYS A 1 -2.87 9.52 -6.53
C CYS A 1 -3.11 8.04 -6.82
N ASN A 2 -2.15 7.18 -6.49
CA ASN A 2 -2.23 5.73 -6.62
C ASN A 2 -2.37 5.09 -5.23
N THR A 3 -3.17 4.02 -5.10
CA THR A 3 -3.37 3.36 -3.81
C THR A 3 -2.60 2.03 -3.74
N ALA A 4 -1.49 2.04 -3.02
CA ALA A 4 -0.71 0.86 -2.68
C ALA A 4 -1.16 0.25 -1.34
N SER A 5 -0.26 0.08 -0.40
CA SER A 5 -0.42 -0.40 0.98
C SER A 5 0.94 -0.35 1.66
N VAL A 6 0.99 -0.41 2.98
CA VAL A 6 2.23 -0.71 3.72
C VAL A 6 2.88 -2.02 3.24
N ALA A 7 2.08 -2.96 2.72
CA ALA A 7 2.55 -4.17 2.07
C ALA A 7 3.32 -3.94 0.76
N GLY A 8 3.29 -2.74 0.22
CA GLY A 8 4.11 -2.31 -0.93
C GLY A 8 5.47 -1.74 -0.53
N LEU A 9 5.67 -1.45 0.76
CA LEU A 9 6.91 -0.89 1.30
C LEU A 9 7.72 -1.92 2.10
N SER A 10 7.07 -2.96 2.58
CA SER A 10 7.68 -3.95 3.46
C SER A 10 7.05 -5.33 3.27
N THR A 11 7.68 -6.34 3.86
CA THR A 11 7.08 -7.68 3.97
C THR A 11 6.13 -7.72 5.16
N ILE A 12 4.93 -8.29 4.98
CA ILE A 12 3.99 -8.52 6.08
C ILE A 12 4.17 -9.95 6.57
N PRO A 13 4.43 -10.15 7.86
CA PRO A 13 4.50 -11.50 8.44
C PRO A 13 3.13 -12.21 8.33
N GLY A 14 3.16 -13.51 8.07
CA GLY A 14 1.96 -14.34 7.93
C GLY A 14 1.85 -15.00 6.56
N GLY A 15 1.13 -16.11 6.49
CA GLY A 15 0.97 -16.86 5.25
C GLY A 15 0.01 -16.20 4.24
N GLY A 16 0.16 -16.53 2.96
CA GLY A 16 -0.81 -16.19 1.92
C GLY A 16 -0.79 -14.74 1.41
N GLN A 17 0.20 -13.92 1.80
CA GLN A 17 0.29 -12.50 1.44
C GLN A 17 1.17 -12.22 0.21
N ALA A 18 1.85 -13.22 -0.35
CA ALA A 18 2.85 -13.02 -1.40
C ALA A 18 2.28 -12.29 -2.64
N ALA A 19 1.15 -12.76 -3.17
CA ALA A 19 0.53 -12.14 -4.33
C ALA A 19 0.04 -10.71 -4.05
N TYR A 20 -0.52 -10.47 -2.86
CA TYR A 20 -0.94 -9.14 -2.43
C TYR A 20 0.26 -8.21 -2.30
N SER A 21 1.30 -8.63 -1.57
CA SER A 21 2.53 -7.83 -1.42
C SER A 21 3.18 -7.54 -2.77
N ALA A 22 3.29 -8.53 -3.66
CA ALA A 22 3.82 -8.34 -5.01
C ALA A 22 3.01 -7.28 -5.78
N SER A 23 1.68 -7.35 -5.75
CA SER A 23 0.82 -6.38 -6.42
C SER A 23 0.99 -4.96 -5.87
N LYS A 24 1.17 -4.82 -4.54
CA LYS A 24 1.32 -3.51 -3.89
C LYS A 24 2.73 -2.93 -4.07
N HIS A 25 3.78 -3.76 -4.11
CA HIS A 25 5.12 -3.32 -4.54
C HIS A 25 5.12 -2.84 -5.99
N ALA A 26 4.39 -3.51 -6.88
CA ALA A 26 4.25 -3.09 -8.26
C ALA A 26 3.61 -1.69 -8.38
N VAL A 27 2.58 -1.38 -7.56
CA VAL A 27 1.98 -0.04 -7.54
C VAL A 27 2.97 1.01 -7.05
N VAL A 28 3.80 0.71 -6.05
CA VAL A 28 4.83 1.63 -5.57
C VAL A 28 5.86 1.90 -6.67
N GLY A 29 6.47 0.85 -7.24
CA GLY A 29 7.48 1.02 -8.29
C GLY A 29 6.96 1.70 -9.54
N LEU A 30 5.70 1.42 -9.93
CA LEU A 30 5.03 2.14 -11.02
C LEU A 30 4.89 3.63 -10.69
N SER A 31 4.50 3.97 -9.46
CA SER A 31 4.33 5.36 -9.05
C SER A 31 5.65 6.13 -9.00
N GLU A 32 6.72 5.48 -8.53
CA GLU A 32 8.08 6.05 -8.52
C GLU A 32 8.57 6.36 -9.95
N THR A 33 8.43 5.38 -10.86
CA THR A 33 8.81 5.54 -12.25
C THR A 33 7.98 6.63 -12.94
N LEU A 34 6.66 6.61 -12.72
CA LEU A 34 5.75 7.61 -13.27
C LEU A 34 6.10 9.03 -12.82
N ALA A 35 6.47 9.21 -11.55
CA ALA A 35 6.88 10.53 -11.05
C ALA A 35 8.14 11.05 -11.77
N LEU A 36 9.12 10.16 -12.01
CA LEU A 36 10.34 10.53 -12.75
C LEU A 36 10.06 10.86 -14.22
N GLU A 37 9.19 10.10 -14.88
CA GLU A 37 8.78 10.34 -16.26
C GLU A 37 8.04 11.67 -16.39
N LEU A 38 7.05 11.92 -15.52
CA LEU A 38 6.26 13.16 -15.52
C LEU A 38 7.11 14.38 -15.19
N ALA A 39 8.08 14.27 -14.30
CA ALA A 39 8.99 15.38 -14.02
C ALA A 39 9.72 15.91 -15.27
N THR A 40 9.84 15.07 -16.31
CA THR A 40 10.49 15.45 -17.58
C THR A 40 9.49 15.99 -18.60
N VAL A 41 8.29 15.42 -18.70
CA VAL A 41 7.36 15.68 -19.81
C VAL A 41 6.15 16.52 -19.41
N ALA A 42 5.81 16.55 -18.12
CA ALA A 42 4.66 17.27 -17.57
C ALA A 42 4.92 17.61 -16.07
N PRO A 43 5.87 18.49 -15.76
CA PRO A 43 6.33 18.75 -14.39
C PRO A 43 5.24 19.35 -13.49
N GLU A 44 4.16 19.87 -14.06
CA GLU A 44 2.99 20.35 -13.34
C GLU A 44 2.08 19.22 -12.81
N VAL A 45 2.31 17.96 -13.24
CA VAL A 45 1.53 16.80 -12.81
C VAL A 45 2.23 16.07 -11.68
N GLY A 46 1.74 16.26 -10.46
CA GLY A 46 2.25 15.57 -9.28
C GLY A 46 1.78 14.10 -9.19
N VAL A 47 2.58 13.27 -8.54
CA VAL A 47 2.23 11.88 -8.22
C VAL A 47 2.26 11.70 -6.71
N THR A 48 1.20 11.14 -6.15
CA THR A 48 1.12 10.71 -4.75
C THR A 48 0.85 9.21 -4.70
N VAL A 49 1.56 8.47 -3.87
CA VAL A 49 1.27 7.07 -3.58
C VAL A 49 0.80 6.91 -2.13
N LEU A 50 -0.45 6.51 -1.97
CA LEU A 50 -1.04 6.20 -0.68
C LEU A 50 -0.64 4.78 -0.27
N CYS A 51 0.02 4.65 0.88
CA CYS A 51 0.41 3.39 1.50
C CYS A 51 -0.30 3.23 2.85
N PRO A 52 -1.59 2.86 2.85
CA PRO A 52 -2.33 2.76 4.08
C PRO A 52 -1.95 1.52 4.88
N GLY A 53 -2.07 1.63 6.20
CA GLY A 53 -2.15 0.51 7.11
C GLY A 53 -3.53 -0.14 7.09
N GLN A 54 -4.00 -0.59 8.24
CA GLN A 54 -5.37 -1.08 8.36
C GLN A 54 -6.35 0.10 8.35
N VAL A 55 -7.33 0.04 7.46
CA VAL A 55 -8.44 0.98 7.40
C VAL A 55 -9.73 0.16 7.44
N PRO A 56 -10.72 0.52 8.29
CA PRO A 56 -11.95 -0.26 8.45
C PRO A 56 -12.84 -0.10 7.21
N THR A 57 -12.58 -0.89 6.20
CA THR A 57 -13.31 -0.92 4.92
C THR A 57 -13.89 -2.30 4.67
N LYS A 58 -14.73 -2.42 3.63
CA LYS A 58 -15.27 -3.70 3.16
C LYS A 58 -14.29 -4.52 2.31
N ILE A 59 -12.99 -4.24 2.35
CA ILE A 59 -11.99 -4.95 1.55
C ILE A 59 -11.97 -6.47 1.86
N ARG A 60 -12.23 -6.84 3.12
CA ARG A 60 -12.30 -8.24 3.55
C ARG A 60 -13.53 -8.97 2.99
N ASP A 61 -14.53 -8.22 2.56
CA ASP A 61 -15.77 -8.72 1.94
C ASP A 61 -15.73 -8.59 0.40
N ALA A 62 -14.54 -8.74 -0.18
CA ALA A 62 -14.32 -8.61 -1.63
C ALA A 62 -15.07 -9.69 -2.43
N ARG A 63 -15.48 -10.79 -1.80
CA ARG A 63 -16.31 -11.85 -2.44
C ARG A 63 -17.59 -11.30 -3.07
N ARG A 64 -18.20 -10.25 -2.49
CA ARG A 64 -19.40 -9.61 -3.02
C ARG A 64 -19.25 -9.07 -4.45
N ASN A 65 -18.02 -8.79 -4.87
CA ASN A 65 -17.69 -8.22 -6.18
C ASN A 65 -17.25 -9.31 -7.18
N ARG A 66 -17.27 -10.58 -6.76
CA ARG A 66 -16.83 -11.69 -7.62
C ARG A 66 -17.92 -12.02 -8.65
N PRO A 67 -17.60 -12.16 -9.93
CA PRO A 67 -18.53 -12.65 -10.92
C PRO A 67 -19.08 -14.03 -10.52
N ALA A 68 -20.39 -14.24 -10.68
CA ALA A 68 -21.08 -15.45 -10.25
C ALA A 68 -20.64 -16.72 -11.00
N ASP A 69 -20.06 -16.56 -12.18
CA ASP A 69 -19.55 -17.63 -13.05
C ASP A 69 -18.14 -18.12 -12.67
N ARG A 70 -17.49 -17.46 -11.70
CA ARG A 70 -16.18 -17.89 -11.22
C ARG A 70 -16.28 -18.78 -10.00
N PRO A 71 -15.76 -20.03 -10.08
CA PRO A 71 -15.80 -20.96 -8.95
C PRO A 71 -15.06 -20.38 -7.73
N GLU A 72 -15.55 -20.66 -6.55
CA GLU A 72 -14.82 -20.38 -5.32
C GLU A 72 -13.53 -21.21 -5.32
N THR A 73 -12.40 -20.56 -5.50
CA THR A 73 -11.13 -21.19 -5.15
C THR A 73 -11.06 -21.21 -3.62
N GLY A 74 -11.08 -22.40 -3.02
CA GLY A 74 -11.21 -22.61 -1.57
C GLY A 74 -10.06 -22.09 -0.69
N ALA A 75 -9.19 -21.25 -1.23
CA ALA A 75 -8.24 -20.47 -0.48
C ALA A 75 -8.92 -19.23 0.09
N SER A 76 -9.74 -19.42 1.12
CA SER A 76 -9.96 -18.35 2.08
C SER A 76 -8.59 -18.04 2.69
N THR A 77 -7.92 -17.04 2.19
CA THR A 77 -6.80 -16.44 2.91
C THR A 77 -7.42 -15.88 4.18
N VAL A 78 -7.43 -16.69 5.23
CA VAL A 78 -7.61 -16.16 6.59
C VAL A 78 -6.40 -15.26 6.77
N LEU A 79 -6.61 -13.97 6.48
CA LEU A 79 -5.63 -12.97 6.88
C LEU A 79 -5.47 -13.18 8.37
N PRO A 80 -4.26 -13.52 8.88
CA PRO A 80 -4.06 -13.57 10.31
C PRO A 80 -4.62 -12.28 10.89
N ASP A 81 -5.26 -12.36 12.03
CA ASP A 81 -5.72 -11.19 12.78
C ASP A 81 -4.47 -10.45 13.27
N PHE A 82 -3.78 -9.88 12.30
CA PHE A 82 -2.63 -9.04 12.53
C PHE A 82 -3.21 -7.72 13.04
N ARG A 83 -3.52 -7.72 14.32
CA ARG A 83 -3.80 -6.50 15.06
C ARG A 83 -2.51 -5.71 15.12
N LEU A 84 -2.29 -4.92 14.07
CA LEU A 84 -1.45 -3.76 14.22
C LEU A 84 -2.06 -2.96 15.36
N THR A 85 -1.32 -2.79 16.44
CA THR A 85 -1.69 -1.98 17.61
C THR A 85 -1.62 -0.50 17.23
N MET A 86 -2.41 -0.10 16.22
CA MET A 86 -2.37 1.25 15.67
C MET A 86 -3.73 1.90 15.83
N ASP A 87 -3.71 3.17 16.12
CA ASP A 87 -4.86 4.03 15.87
C ASP A 87 -5.26 3.86 14.41
N VAL A 88 -6.40 3.23 14.20
CA VAL A 88 -6.88 2.87 12.86
C VAL A 88 -7.63 4.08 12.34
N ALA A 89 -7.03 4.78 11.39
CA ALA A 89 -7.69 5.91 10.73
C ALA A 89 -8.94 5.43 9.99
N THR A 90 -10.02 6.18 10.12
CA THR A 90 -11.25 5.94 9.35
C THR A 90 -11.04 6.23 7.87
N PRO A 91 -11.88 5.69 6.96
CA PRO A 91 -11.81 6.03 5.55
C PRO A 91 -11.92 7.53 5.26
N ALA A 92 -12.69 8.26 6.06
CA ALA A 92 -12.84 9.72 5.92
C ALA A 92 -11.54 10.45 6.29
N GLU A 93 -10.92 10.10 7.42
CA GLU A 93 -9.63 10.69 7.83
C GLU A 93 -8.53 10.39 6.80
N VAL A 94 -8.49 9.17 6.25
CA VAL A 94 -7.53 8.85 5.18
C VAL A 94 -7.80 9.70 3.94
N ALA A 95 -9.06 9.96 3.59
CA ALA A 95 -9.40 10.80 2.45
C ALA A 95 -8.91 12.25 2.64
N GLU A 96 -9.09 12.82 3.83
CA GLU A 96 -8.56 14.16 4.16
C GLU A 96 -7.03 14.20 4.07
N MET A 97 -6.35 13.18 4.60
CA MET A 97 -4.89 13.06 4.48
C MET A 97 -4.44 12.99 3.00
N VAL A 98 -5.19 12.30 2.14
CA VAL A 98 -4.89 12.22 0.70
C VAL A 98 -5.03 13.58 0.02
N LEU A 99 -6.09 14.32 0.32
CA LEU A 99 -6.28 15.67 -0.23
C LEU A 99 -5.13 16.59 0.16
N ALA A 100 -4.79 16.64 1.44
CA ALA A 100 -3.66 17.44 1.93
C ALA A 100 -2.34 17.02 1.28
N ALA A 101 -2.07 15.71 1.17
CA ALA A 101 -0.86 15.20 0.54
C ALA A 101 -0.74 15.58 -0.94
N ILE A 102 -1.86 15.62 -1.67
CA ILE A 102 -1.89 16.06 -3.07
C ILE A 102 -1.61 17.56 -3.16
N GLU A 103 -2.25 18.37 -2.31
CA GLU A 103 -2.07 19.82 -2.26
C GLU A 103 -0.62 20.20 -1.91
N ASP A 104 0.00 19.47 -0.98
CA ASP A 104 1.37 19.66 -0.53
C ASP A 104 2.42 19.06 -1.49
N GLY A 105 2.02 18.36 -2.56
CA GLY A 105 2.92 17.67 -3.49
C GLY A 105 3.68 16.51 -2.85
N LEU A 106 3.14 15.89 -1.80
CA LEU A 106 3.79 14.79 -1.10
C LEU A 106 3.73 13.51 -1.95
N PHE A 107 4.89 12.89 -2.21
CA PHE A 107 4.94 11.66 -3.00
C PHE A 107 4.47 10.43 -2.20
N TYR A 108 5.04 10.18 -1.01
CA TYR A 108 4.62 9.05 -0.16
C TYR A 108 3.68 9.52 0.95
N LEU A 109 2.44 9.03 0.94
CA LEU A 109 1.53 9.14 2.08
C LEU A 109 1.41 7.78 2.78
N VAL A 110 2.03 7.64 3.95
CA VAL A 110 2.00 6.43 4.78
C VAL A 110 1.17 6.72 6.02
N THR A 111 0.01 6.09 6.16
CA THR A 111 -0.93 6.37 7.27
C THR A 111 -0.73 5.46 8.49
N ALA A 112 0.32 4.62 8.47
CA ALA A 112 0.63 3.70 9.55
C ALA A 112 2.00 4.06 10.16
N PRO A 113 2.06 4.57 11.39
CA PRO A 113 3.31 5.04 12.01
C PRO A 113 4.44 4.01 12.02
N ASP A 114 4.13 2.76 12.33
CA ASP A 114 5.13 1.67 12.42
C ASP A 114 5.64 1.20 11.06
N ALA A 115 4.93 1.51 9.97
CA ALA A 115 5.33 1.09 8.63
C ALA A 115 6.69 1.67 8.20
N GLY A 116 7.04 2.85 8.72
CA GLY A 116 8.36 3.44 8.49
C GLY A 116 9.51 2.58 9.02
N GLN A 117 9.34 1.91 10.15
CA GLN A 117 10.34 0.99 10.69
C GLN A 117 10.48 -0.27 9.83
N TRP A 118 9.37 -0.84 9.36
CA TRP A 118 9.41 -2.02 8.50
C TRP A 118 10.03 -1.73 7.14
N ALA A 119 9.69 -0.58 6.54
CA ALA A 119 10.29 -0.14 5.30
C ALA A 119 11.81 0.06 5.45
N ARG A 120 12.27 0.68 6.54
CA ARG A 120 13.71 0.81 6.84
C ARG A 120 14.38 -0.54 6.99
N THR A 121 13.80 -1.47 7.76
CA THR A 121 14.35 -2.82 7.95
C THR A 121 14.52 -3.55 6.62
N ARG A 122 13.51 -3.47 5.75
CA ARG A 122 13.57 -4.06 4.41
C ARG A 122 14.67 -3.39 3.56
N ALA A 123 14.71 -2.06 3.53
CA ALA A 123 15.71 -1.32 2.77
C ALA A 123 17.14 -1.64 3.25
N GLN A 124 17.35 -1.73 4.57
CA GLN A 124 18.64 -2.12 5.13
C GLN A 124 19.05 -3.53 4.70
N GLY A 125 18.13 -4.50 4.71
CA GLY A 125 18.41 -5.85 4.22
C GLY A 125 18.82 -5.91 2.74
N VAL A 126 18.26 -5.03 1.90
CA VAL A 126 18.69 -4.88 0.50
C VAL A 126 20.09 -4.28 0.41
N ILE A 127 20.35 -3.22 1.20
CA ILE A 127 21.65 -2.53 1.23
C ILE A 127 22.75 -3.50 1.69
N ASP A 128 22.49 -4.25 2.75
CA ASP A 128 23.43 -5.23 3.30
C ASP A 128 23.76 -6.36 2.28
N GLY A 129 22.84 -6.67 1.39
CA GLY A 129 23.04 -7.63 0.32
C GLY A 129 23.81 -7.11 -0.90
N LEU A 130 24.12 -5.81 -0.95
CA LEU A 130 24.91 -5.19 -2.02
C LEU A 130 26.41 -5.15 -1.73
N SER A 131 26.84 -5.65 -0.57
CA SER A 131 28.25 -5.68 -0.12
C SER A 131 29.05 -6.84 -0.70
#